data_a835d00babde2404b91e0adbe5d208be
#
_entry.id   a835d00babde2404b91e0adbe5d208be
#
_cell.length_a   1.000
_cell.length_b   1.000
_cell.length_c   1.000
_cell.angle_alpha   90.00
_cell.angle_beta   90.00
_cell.angle_gamma   90.00
#
_symmetry.space_group_name_H-M   'P 1'
#
loop_
_entity.id
_entity.type
_entity.pdbx_description
1 polymer ?
#
loop_
_entity_poly.entity_id
_entity_poly.type
_entity_poly.pdbx_seq_one_letter_code
_entity_poly.pdbx_strand_id
1 'polypeptide(L)'
;MKFGKFSFRRKITSYTKVQSIVSDFIRCKPVFIKRKRIQGLTLLNVGCGPFPNKSFINLDYCWTPEIDICWDITRKPYPIESASLEGIYTEHCLEHIGFNDFENNMREFFRLLKPGGTVRIIMPDGEIYLDIYQRKKNGEQVLMPHEETYLTPMARINGIFRNHGHRFIYDFDTVKKLLEKAGFKDIKKESYLQGRDKFLLIDTESRAIESLYVEASK
;
A
#
# COMPACT_ATOMS: atom_id res chain seq x y z
N MET A 1 -1.13 -18.38 -35.08
CA MET A 1 -0.16 -17.43 -34.51
C MET A 1 -0.55 -17.11 -33.07
N LYS A 2 0.18 -17.64 -32.09
CA LYS A 2 -0.07 -17.34 -30.67
C LYS A 2 0.74 -16.08 -30.33
N PHE A 3 0.05 -14.95 -30.10
CA PHE A 3 0.69 -13.75 -29.56
C PHE A 3 1.07 -14.01 -28.12
N GLY A 4 2.37 -13.99 -27.83
CA GLY A 4 2.93 -14.10 -26.49
C GLY A 4 2.41 -12.98 -25.60
N LYS A 5 1.99 -13.31 -24.39
CA LYS A 5 1.66 -12.35 -23.34
C LYS A 5 2.89 -11.51 -23.02
N PHE A 6 2.97 -10.30 -23.56
CA PHE A 6 3.91 -9.28 -23.07
C PHE A 6 3.50 -8.92 -21.65
N SER A 7 4.20 -9.46 -20.66
CA SER A 7 4.17 -8.99 -19.29
C SER A 7 4.73 -7.57 -19.28
N PHE A 8 3.89 -6.56 -19.06
CA PHE A 8 4.34 -5.21 -18.81
C PHE A 8 5.13 -5.25 -17.48
N ARG A 9 6.47 -5.26 -17.56
CA ARG A 9 7.33 -5.12 -16.39
C ARG A 9 7.00 -3.79 -15.71
N ARG A 10 6.44 -3.85 -14.51
CA ARG A 10 6.24 -2.69 -13.64
C ARG A 10 7.60 -2.01 -13.45
N LYS A 11 7.74 -0.75 -13.86
CA LYS A 11 8.89 0.09 -13.47
C LYS A 11 8.72 0.44 -11.99
N ILE A 12 9.26 -0.37 -11.13
CA ILE A 12 9.39 -0.03 -9.71
C ILE A 12 10.69 0.77 -9.60
N THR A 13 10.56 2.06 -9.36
CA THR A 13 11.65 3.03 -9.42
C THR A 13 12.71 2.88 -8.33
N SER A 14 12.41 2.13 -7.26
CA SER A 14 13.27 1.98 -6.07
C SER A 14 14.23 0.80 -6.11
N TYR A 15 14.23 -0.03 -7.16
CA TYR A 15 15.03 -1.25 -7.20
C TYR A 15 15.93 -1.34 -8.44
N THR A 16 17.09 -1.96 -8.28
CA THR A 16 18.02 -2.22 -9.38
C THR A 16 17.47 -3.29 -10.33
N LYS A 17 17.94 -3.30 -11.58
CA LYS A 17 17.59 -4.35 -12.56
C LYS A 17 17.92 -5.76 -12.05
N VAL A 18 19.03 -5.91 -11.31
CA VAL A 18 19.45 -7.19 -10.71
C VAL A 18 18.44 -7.65 -9.67
N GLN A 19 18.03 -6.78 -8.76
CA GLN A 19 17.01 -7.08 -7.76
C GLN A 19 15.69 -7.50 -8.40
N SER A 20 15.28 -6.86 -9.49
CA SER A 20 14.07 -7.24 -10.22
C SER A 20 14.18 -8.66 -10.81
N ILE A 21 15.31 -9.02 -11.43
CA ILE A 21 15.55 -10.36 -12.01
C ILE A 21 15.57 -11.42 -10.91
N VAL A 22 16.28 -11.16 -9.81
CA VAL A 22 16.33 -12.07 -8.65
C VAL A 22 14.94 -12.29 -8.07
N SER A 23 14.17 -11.20 -7.95
CA SER A 23 12.79 -11.24 -7.43
C SER A 23 11.86 -12.05 -8.33
N ASP A 24 11.96 -11.89 -9.67
CA ASP A 24 11.18 -12.68 -10.62
C ASP A 24 11.48 -14.18 -10.45
N PHE A 25 12.75 -14.55 -10.30
CA PHE A 25 13.17 -15.93 -10.08
C PHE A 25 12.66 -16.49 -8.74
N ILE A 26 12.72 -15.72 -7.67
CA ILE A 26 12.24 -16.10 -6.34
C ILE A 26 10.71 -16.31 -6.35
N ARG A 27 9.96 -15.42 -7.01
CA ARG A 27 8.49 -15.54 -7.11
C ARG A 27 8.01 -16.67 -8.01
N CYS A 28 8.85 -17.16 -8.94
CA CYS A 28 8.52 -18.31 -9.77
C CYS A 28 8.62 -19.66 -9.02
N LYS A 29 9.31 -19.69 -7.88
CA LYS A 29 9.42 -20.87 -7.01
C LYS A 29 8.31 -20.88 -5.95
N PRO A 30 8.00 -22.04 -5.35
CA PRO A 30 7.06 -22.06 -4.25
C PRO A 30 7.61 -21.22 -3.10
N VAL A 31 6.99 -20.11 -2.89
CA VAL A 31 7.08 -19.13 -1.82
C VAL A 31 8.39 -19.08 -1.04
N PHE A 32 9.16 -18.01 -1.29
CA PHE A 32 10.29 -17.68 -0.42
C PHE A 32 9.75 -17.08 0.90
N ILE A 33 9.88 -17.85 1.98
CA ILE A 33 9.49 -17.41 3.33
C ILE A 33 10.64 -17.70 4.29
N LYS A 34 11.07 -16.72 5.04
CA LYS A 34 12.01 -16.86 6.15
C LYS A 34 11.30 -17.37 7.42
N ARG A 35 10.85 -18.62 7.40
CA ARG A 35 9.99 -19.20 8.47
C ARG A 35 10.53 -19.00 9.88
N LYS A 36 11.83 -19.19 10.11
CA LYS A 36 12.45 -19.02 11.44
C LYS A 36 12.39 -17.57 11.92
N ARG A 37 12.56 -16.61 11.00
CA ARG A 37 12.58 -15.16 11.35
C ARG A 37 11.19 -14.64 11.68
N ILE A 38 10.15 -15.12 10.99
CA ILE A 38 8.77 -14.65 11.20
C ILE A 38 8.02 -15.39 12.32
N GLN A 39 8.64 -16.41 12.91
CA GLN A 39 8.02 -17.19 13.98
C GLN A 39 7.69 -16.29 15.19
N GLY A 40 6.43 -16.29 15.61
CA GLY A 40 5.93 -15.47 16.72
C GLY A 40 5.60 -14.01 16.35
N LEU A 41 5.87 -13.56 15.13
CA LEU A 41 5.44 -12.24 14.68
C LEU A 41 3.97 -12.26 14.26
N THR A 42 3.22 -11.26 14.71
CA THR A 42 1.79 -11.09 14.45
C THR A 42 1.44 -9.80 13.70
N LEU A 43 2.45 -9.00 13.34
CA LEU A 43 2.30 -7.77 12.56
C LEU A 43 2.85 -7.96 11.15
N LEU A 44 2.12 -7.51 10.14
CA LEU A 44 2.50 -7.61 8.72
C LEU A 44 2.70 -6.21 8.12
N ASN A 45 3.85 -5.99 7.46
CA ASN A 45 4.12 -4.79 6.67
C ASN A 45 4.05 -5.16 5.18
N VAL A 46 3.00 -4.70 4.49
CA VAL A 46 2.72 -5.03 3.08
C VAL A 46 3.25 -3.96 2.16
N GLY A 47 4.14 -4.36 1.25
CA GLY A 47 4.81 -3.42 0.35
C GLY A 47 5.81 -2.54 1.09
N CYS A 48 6.58 -3.14 1.99
CA CYS A 48 7.48 -2.41 2.89
C CYS A 48 8.59 -1.63 2.17
N GLY A 49 8.85 -1.93 0.89
CA GLY A 49 9.87 -1.24 0.10
C GLY A 49 11.24 -1.23 0.77
N PRO A 50 11.91 -0.08 0.79
CA PRO A 50 13.21 0.09 1.44
C PRO A 50 13.12 0.32 2.97
N PHE A 51 11.92 0.19 3.57
CA PHE A 51 11.64 0.46 4.98
C PHE A 51 11.16 -0.79 5.74
N PRO A 52 11.92 -1.91 5.72
CA PRO A 52 11.56 -3.11 6.49
C PRO A 52 11.65 -2.81 7.99
N ASN A 53 10.68 -3.33 8.75
CA ASN A 53 10.65 -3.19 10.20
C ASN A 53 10.85 -4.56 10.87
N LYS A 54 11.78 -4.65 11.83
CA LYS A 54 12.13 -5.92 12.51
C LYS A 54 11.00 -6.51 13.35
N SER A 55 10.07 -5.68 13.80
CA SER A 55 8.88 -6.12 14.55
C SER A 55 7.76 -6.66 13.66
N PHE A 56 7.91 -6.56 12.35
CA PHE A 56 6.91 -6.98 11.37
C PHE A 56 7.41 -8.15 10.52
N ILE A 57 6.48 -8.90 9.97
CA ILE A 57 6.69 -9.75 8.80
C ILE A 57 6.75 -8.80 7.59
N ASN A 58 7.91 -8.67 6.96
CA ASN A 58 8.09 -7.76 5.83
C ASN A 58 7.79 -8.48 4.52
N LEU A 59 6.73 -8.04 3.84
CA LEU A 59 6.30 -8.57 2.56
C LEU A 59 6.49 -7.51 1.47
N ASP A 60 7.18 -7.87 0.39
CA ASP A 60 7.35 -6.99 -0.76
C ASP A 60 7.40 -7.76 -2.08
N TYR A 61 7.11 -7.04 -3.17
CA TYR A 61 7.23 -7.56 -4.54
C TYR A 61 8.67 -7.83 -4.92
N CYS A 62 9.60 -6.96 -4.50
CA CYS A 62 11.03 -7.09 -4.76
C CYS A 62 11.75 -7.67 -3.55
N TRP A 63 12.60 -8.66 -3.81
CA TRP A 63 13.40 -9.29 -2.78
C TRP A 63 14.62 -8.44 -2.42
N THR A 64 14.85 -8.28 -1.12
CA THR A 64 16.12 -7.85 -0.50
C THR A 64 16.44 -8.77 0.69
N PRO A 65 17.65 -8.72 1.26
CA PRO A 65 17.98 -9.52 2.45
C PRO A 65 17.04 -9.32 3.64
N GLU A 66 16.38 -8.17 3.74
CA GLU A 66 15.47 -7.80 4.84
C GLU A 66 14.02 -8.28 4.61
N ILE A 67 13.66 -8.63 3.38
CA ILE A 67 12.31 -9.12 3.04
C ILE A 67 12.12 -10.55 3.56
N ASP A 68 11.03 -10.78 4.24
CA ASP A 68 10.66 -12.08 4.80
C ASP A 68 9.83 -12.92 3.83
N ILE A 69 8.95 -12.26 3.09
CA ILE A 69 8.06 -12.88 2.10
C ILE A 69 8.14 -12.08 0.80
N CYS A 70 8.77 -12.65 -0.23
CA CYS A 70 8.78 -12.05 -1.56
C CYS A 70 7.52 -12.47 -2.31
N TRP A 71 6.55 -11.55 -2.44
CA TRP A 71 5.20 -11.89 -2.92
C TRP A 71 4.58 -10.80 -3.81
N ASP A 72 3.86 -11.24 -4.83
CA ASP A 72 3.01 -10.36 -5.62
C ASP A 72 1.64 -10.23 -4.96
N ILE A 73 1.32 -9.05 -4.45
CA ILE A 73 0.07 -8.77 -3.73
C ILE A 73 -1.19 -8.87 -4.60
N THR A 74 -1.06 -9.06 -5.92
CA THR A 74 -2.21 -9.39 -6.79
C THR A 74 -2.53 -10.88 -6.77
N ARG A 75 -1.65 -11.74 -6.24
CA ARG A 75 -1.84 -13.18 -6.12
C ARG A 75 -2.49 -13.54 -4.77
N LYS A 76 -3.46 -14.41 -4.80
CA LYS A 76 -4.19 -14.89 -3.62
C LYS A 76 -4.21 -16.42 -3.58
N PRO A 77 -4.25 -17.04 -2.37
CA PRO A 77 -4.10 -16.39 -1.06
C PRO A 77 -2.64 -16.00 -0.78
N TYR A 78 -2.42 -15.11 0.19
CA TYR A 78 -1.09 -14.88 0.74
C TYR A 78 -0.61 -16.13 1.48
N PRO A 79 0.70 -16.41 1.49
CA PRO A 79 1.27 -17.59 2.14
C PRO A 79 1.38 -17.42 3.67
N ILE A 80 0.31 -16.92 4.28
CA ILE A 80 0.15 -16.65 5.70
C ILE A 80 -1.17 -17.27 6.15
N GLU A 81 -1.19 -17.87 7.33
CA GLU A 81 -2.35 -18.53 7.88
C GLU A 81 -3.50 -17.54 8.17
N SER A 82 -4.74 -18.02 8.04
CA SER A 82 -5.92 -17.23 8.39
C SER A 82 -5.95 -16.97 9.90
N ALA A 83 -6.46 -15.78 10.29
CA ALA A 83 -6.62 -15.38 11.68
C ALA A 83 -5.32 -15.54 12.51
N SER A 84 -4.18 -15.23 11.92
CA SER A 84 -2.86 -15.33 12.57
C SER A 84 -2.26 -13.97 12.94
N LEU A 85 -2.74 -12.87 12.33
CA LEU A 85 -2.17 -11.54 12.52
C LEU A 85 -3.02 -10.69 13.48
N GLU A 86 -2.35 -9.87 14.26
CA GLU A 86 -2.96 -8.84 15.12
C GLU A 86 -3.05 -7.50 14.42
N GLY A 87 -2.10 -7.21 13.51
CA GLY A 87 -2.07 -5.96 12.77
C GLY A 87 -1.52 -6.11 11.36
N ILE A 88 -2.04 -5.29 10.45
CA ILE A 88 -1.54 -5.15 9.08
C ILE A 88 -1.30 -3.67 8.82
N TYR A 89 -0.10 -3.35 8.33
CA TYR A 89 0.31 -2.03 7.90
C TYR A 89 0.64 -2.05 6.42
N THR A 90 0.22 -1.01 5.70
CA THR A 90 0.61 -0.79 4.30
C THR A 90 0.67 0.70 4.02
N GLU A 91 1.77 1.17 3.43
CA GLU A 91 1.99 2.57 3.13
C GLU A 91 2.49 2.74 1.69
N HIS A 92 1.78 3.57 0.90
CA HIS A 92 2.09 3.90 -0.50
C HIS A 92 2.43 2.65 -1.34
N CYS A 93 1.52 1.68 -1.29
CA CYS A 93 1.66 0.40 -1.96
C CYS A 93 0.42 0.04 -2.79
N LEU A 94 -0.77 0.21 -2.23
CA LEU A 94 -2.01 -0.30 -2.83
C LEU A 94 -2.49 0.53 -4.05
N GLU A 95 -2.07 1.78 -4.18
CA GLU A 95 -2.33 2.62 -5.36
C GLU A 95 -1.63 2.12 -6.62
N HIS A 96 -0.64 1.24 -6.47
CA HIS A 96 0.09 0.63 -7.59
C HIS A 96 -0.60 -0.60 -8.19
N ILE A 97 -1.68 -1.08 -7.60
CA ILE A 97 -2.48 -2.19 -8.12
C ILE A 97 -3.81 -1.72 -8.68
N GLY A 98 -4.48 -2.56 -9.48
CA GLY A 98 -5.80 -2.24 -10.04
C GLY A 98 -6.88 -2.27 -8.97
N PHE A 99 -8.02 -1.58 -9.24
CA PHE A 99 -9.15 -1.49 -8.31
C PHE A 99 -9.65 -2.85 -7.80
N ASN A 100 -9.82 -3.83 -8.71
CA ASN A 100 -10.25 -5.17 -8.32
C ASN A 100 -9.22 -5.91 -7.45
N ASP A 101 -7.92 -5.67 -7.69
CA ASP A 101 -6.86 -6.24 -6.86
C ASP A 101 -6.84 -5.61 -5.48
N PHE A 102 -7.16 -4.31 -5.38
CA PHE A 102 -7.33 -3.63 -4.10
C PHE A 102 -8.48 -4.26 -3.30
N GLU A 103 -9.66 -4.42 -3.91
CA GLU A 103 -10.81 -5.07 -3.27
C GLU A 103 -10.46 -6.48 -2.78
N ASN A 104 -9.76 -7.26 -3.61
CA ASN A 104 -9.31 -8.60 -3.23
C ASN A 104 -8.29 -8.57 -2.07
N ASN A 105 -7.46 -7.51 -1.98
CA ASN A 105 -6.57 -7.34 -0.83
C ASN A 105 -7.33 -7.03 0.46
N MET A 106 -8.41 -6.25 0.42
CA MET A 106 -9.23 -6.02 1.62
C MET A 106 -9.82 -7.32 2.17
N ARG A 107 -10.34 -8.20 1.30
CA ARG A 107 -10.82 -9.54 1.71
C ARG A 107 -9.69 -10.41 2.27
N GLU A 108 -8.51 -10.33 1.67
CA GLU A 108 -7.35 -11.09 2.13
C GLU A 108 -6.83 -10.58 3.48
N PHE A 109 -6.75 -9.28 3.69
CA PHE A 109 -6.40 -8.70 4.99
C PHE A 109 -7.40 -9.10 6.07
N PHE A 110 -8.70 -9.09 5.74
CA PHE A 110 -9.72 -9.58 6.64
C PHE A 110 -9.53 -11.07 7.00
N ARG A 111 -9.17 -11.91 6.02
CA ARG A 111 -8.85 -13.33 6.26
C ARG A 111 -7.68 -13.50 7.23
N LEU A 112 -6.61 -12.72 7.03
CA LEU A 112 -5.35 -12.84 7.78
C LEU A 112 -5.47 -12.36 9.22
N LEU A 113 -6.26 -11.33 9.47
CA LEU A 113 -6.41 -10.76 10.81
C LEU A 113 -7.18 -11.70 11.74
N LYS A 114 -6.76 -11.73 13.00
CA LYS A 114 -7.52 -12.28 14.14
C LYS A 114 -8.79 -11.43 14.36
N PRO A 115 -9.82 -11.96 15.01
CA PRO A 115 -10.91 -11.11 15.54
C PRO A 115 -10.33 -10.01 16.43
N GLY A 116 -10.75 -8.75 16.21
CA GLY A 116 -10.23 -7.57 16.88
C GLY A 116 -8.91 -7.02 16.34
N GLY A 117 -8.29 -7.69 15.35
CA GLY A 117 -7.08 -7.20 14.68
C GLY A 117 -7.35 -5.95 13.84
N THR A 118 -6.33 -5.11 13.68
CA THR A 118 -6.40 -3.80 13.01
C THR A 118 -5.64 -3.79 11.69
N VAL A 119 -6.22 -3.15 10.67
CA VAL A 119 -5.49 -2.76 9.46
C VAL A 119 -5.29 -1.25 9.45
N ARG A 120 -4.04 -0.80 9.15
CA ARG A 120 -3.69 0.59 8.87
C ARG A 120 -3.25 0.73 7.42
N ILE A 121 -3.97 1.55 6.65
CA ILE A 121 -3.75 1.77 5.22
C ILE A 121 -3.40 3.24 5.02
N ILE A 122 -2.27 3.48 4.35
CA ILE A 122 -1.79 4.82 4.03
C ILE A 122 -1.52 4.89 2.54
N MET A 123 -2.03 5.93 1.87
CA MET A 123 -1.88 6.12 0.43
C MET A 123 -2.09 7.58 0.05
N PRO A 124 -1.76 8.01 -1.18
CA PRO A 124 -2.09 9.35 -1.63
C PRO A 124 -3.59 9.63 -1.53
N ASP A 125 -3.95 10.77 -0.89
CA ASP A 125 -5.33 11.22 -0.76
C ASP A 125 -5.74 12.05 -1.99
N GLY A 126 -6.58 11.47 -2.85
CA GLY A 126 -7.09 12.17 -4.04
C GLY A 126 -7.89 13.42 -3.70
N GLU A 127 -8.57 13.44 -2.55
CA GLU A 127 -9.39 14.53 -2.08
C GLU A 127 -8.56 15.80 -1.80
N ILE A 128 -7.37 15.65 -1.18
CA ILE A 128 -6.44 16.77 -0.95
C ILE A 128 -6.11 17.48 -2.26
N TYR A 129 -5.81 16.76 -3.32
CA TYR A 129 -5.43 17.35 -4.62
C TYR A 129 -6.58 18.04 -5.31
N LEU A 130 -7.79 17.47 -5.24
CA LEU A 130 -8.98 18.04 -5.85
C LEU A 130 -9.45 19.28 -5.10
N ASP A 131 -9.45 19.26 -3.76
CA ASP A 131 -9.80 20.43 -2.92
C ASP A 131 -8.86 21.60 -3.21
N ILE A 132 -7.54 21.37 -3.13
CA ILE A 132 -6.56 22.42 -3.39
C ILE A 132 -6.68 22.95 -4.83
N TYR A 133 -6.92 22.10 -5.81
CA TYR A 133 -7.16 22.55 -7.18
C TYR A 133 -8.34 23.50 -7.27
N GLN A 134 -9.47 23.15 -6.65
CA GLN A 134 -10.66 23.99 -6.65
C GLN A 134 -10.41 25.32 -5.93
N ARG A 135 -9.74 25.33 -4.80
CA ARG A 135 -9.37 26.54 -4.05
C ARG A 135 -8.47 27.46 -4.88
N LYS A 136 -7.48 26.91 -5.58
CA LYS A 136 -6.65 27.69 -6.52
C LYS A 136 -7.47 28.30 -7.66
N LYS A 137 -8.43 27.57 -8.20
CA LYS A 137 -9.34 28.11 -9.24
C LYS A 137 -10.20 29.26 -8.71
N ASN A 138 -10.49 29.27 -7.43
CA ASN A 138 -11.22 30.36 -6.75
C ASN A 138 -10.29 31.53 -6.35
N GLY A 139 -9.01 31.49 -6.70
CA GLY A 139 -8.05 32.58 -6.44
C GLY A 139 -7.32 32.48 -5.10
N GLU A 140 -7.48 31.37 -4.34
CA GLU A 140 -6.77 31.20 -3.08
C GLU A 140 -5.28 30.90 -3.30
N GLN A 141 -4.44 31.45 -2.43
CA GLN A 141 -2.99 31.19 -2.41
C GLN A 141 -2.67 29.96 -1.55
N VAL A 142 -2.93 28.78 -2.10
CA VAL A 142 -2.66 27.49 -1.45
C VAL A 142 -1.68 26.69 -2.32
N LEU A 143 -0.84 25.84 -1.68
CA LEU A 143 0.12 24.99 -2.37
C LEU A 143 -0.34 23.54 -2.38
N MET A 144 -0.22 22.86 -3.53
CA MET A 144 -0.34 21.42 -3.60
C MET A 144 0.94 20.73 -3.09
N PRO A 145 0.83 19.54 -2.52
CA PRO A 145 2.02 18.76 -2.19
C PRO A 145 2.95 18.62 -3.42
N HIS A 146 4.23 18.98 -3.25
CA HIS A 146 5.26 18.90 -4.31
C HIS A 146 4.93 19.66 -5.61
N GLU A 147 4.18 20.77 -5.51
CA GLU A 147 3.75 21.56 -6.67
C GLU A 147 4.91 22.17 -7.44
N GLU A 148 5.99 22.52 -6.77
CA GLU A 148 7.16 23.22 -7.31
C GLU A 148 7.83 22.47 -8.48
N THR A 149 7.57 21.20 -8.62
CA THR A 149 8.11 20.36 -9.70
C THR A 149 7.21 20.31 -10.94
N TYR A 150 6.06 20.99 -10.92
CA TYR A 150 5.05 20.91 -11.98
C TYR A 150 4.67 22.29 -12.54
N LEU A 151 4.47 22.35 -13.87
CA LEU A 151 4.16 23.59 -14.57
C LEU A 151 2.81 24.21 -14.15
N THR A 152 1.82 23.38 -13.83
CA THR A 152 0.47 23.83 -13.46
C THR A 152 -0.14 22.89 -12.41
N PRO A 153 -1.15 23.34 -11.63
CA PRO A 153 -1.90 22.49 -10.73
C PRO A 153 -2.50 21.25 -11.39
N MET A 154 -3.02 21.38 -12.61
CA MET A 154 -3.54 20.22 -13.35
C MET A 154 -2.45 19.24 -13.76
N ALA A 155 -1.24 19.73 -14.09
CA ALA A 155 -0.08 18.85 -14.34
C ALA A 155 0.30 18.08 -13.08
N ARG A 156 0.23 18.69 -11.88
CA ARG A 156 0.47 17.98 -10.60
C ARG A 156 -0.59 16.91 -10.34
N ILE A 157 -1.88 17.20 -10.59
CA ILE A 157 -2.95 16.19 -10.49
C ILE A 157 -2.65 15.01 -11.42
N ASN A 158 -2.32 15.26 -12.69
CA ASN A 158 -1.91 14.19 -13.59
C ASN A 158 -0.67 13.44 -13.08
N GLY A 159 0.26 14.15 -12.42
CA GLY A 159 1.43 13.56 -11.79
C GLY A 159 1.05 12.51 -10.74
N ILE A 160 0.17 12.85 -9.79
CA ILE A 160 -0.24 11.87 -8.76
C ILE A 160 -1.02 10.69 -9.34
N PHE A 161 -1.79 10.89 -10.40
CA PHE A 161 -2.56 9.83 -11.04
C PHE A 161 -1.72 8.91 -11.94
N ARG A 162 -0.57 9.37 -12.47
CA ARG A 162 0.17 8.67 -13.54
C ARG A 162 1.62 8.35 -13.24
N ASN A 163 2.25 9.17 -12.38
CA ASN A 163 3.65 8.96 -12.02
C ASN A 163 3.78 7.82 -11.01
N HIS A 164 5.00 7.40 -10.76
CA HIS A 164 5.37 6.34 -9.82
C HIS A 164 4.71 4.98 -10.09
N GLY A 165 3.98 4.83 -11.21
CA GLY A 165 3.25 3.60 -11.54
C GLY A 165 1.90 3.48 -10.84
N HIS A 166 1.33 4.58 -10.38
CA HIS A 166 -0.01 4.61 -9.81
C HIS A 166 -1.05 4.15 -10.82
N ARG A 167 -1.98 3.32 -10.38
CA ARG A 167 -3.07 2.76 -11.19
C ARG A 167 -4.42 3.30 -10.80
N PHE A 168 -4.58 3.66 -9.54
CA PHE A 168 -5.80 4.23 -9.00
C PHE A 168 -5.46 5.14 -7.83
N ILE A 169 -6.14 6.27 -7.71
CA ILE A 169 -6.05 7.17 -6.56
C ILE A 169 -7.37 7.11 -5.83
N TYR A 170 -7.28 7.05 -4.52
CA TYR A 170 -8.39 6.81 -3.61
C TYR A 170 -8.73 8.06 -2.80
N ASP A 171 -9.95 8.10 -2.31
CA ASP A 171 -10.43 8.93 -1.24
C ASP A 171 -10.92 8.06 -0.07
N PHE A 172 -11.25 8.70 1.03
CA PHE A 172 -11.72 7.97 2.23
C PHE A 172 -13.00 7.17 1.96
N ASP A 173 -13.96 7.74 1.26
CA ASP A 173 -15.25 7.11 1.01
C ASP A 173 -15.11 5.82 0.18
N THR A 174 -14.25 5.84 -0.82
CA THR A 174 -13.96 4.65 -1.64
C THR A 174 -13.30 3.55 -0.81
N VAL A 175 -12.27 3.89 -0.03
CA VAL A 175 -11.56 2.92 0.83
C VAL A 175 -12.52 2.36 1.88
N LYS A 176 -13.32 3.21 2.51
CA LYS A 176 -14.32 2.82 3.50
C LYS A 176 -15.31 1.80 2.94
N LYS A 177 -15.91 2.06 1.77
CA LYS A 177 -16.85 1.14 1.12
C LYS A 177 -16.22 -0.22 0.80
N LEU A 178 -14.95 -0.24 0.38
CA LEU A 178 -14.25 -1.48 0.07
C LEU A 178 -13.91 -2.28 1.35
N LEU A 179 -13.57 -1.60 2.43
CA LEU A 179 -13.37 -2.22 3.74
C LEU A 179 -14.68 -2.78 4.31
N GLU A 180 -15.80 -2.02 4.26
CA GLU A 180 -17.12 -2.48 4.66
C GLU A 180 -17.54 -3.74 3.89
N LYS A 181 -17.33 -3.75 2.56
CA LYS A 181 -17.62 -4.89 1.68
C LYS A 181 -16.79 -6.12 2.03
N ALA A 182 -15.59 -5.95 2.57
CA ALA A 182 -14.73 -7.04 3.04
C ALA A 182 -15.10 -7.54 4.45
N GLY A 183 -15.96 -6.82 5.19
CA GLY A 183 -16.44 -7.18 6.52
C GLY A 183 -15.81 -6.39 7.67
N PHE A 184 -14.92 -5.44 7.39
CA PHE A 184 -14.32 -4.59 8.42
C PHE A 184 -15.35 -3.67 9.09
N LYS A 185 -15.05 -3.31 10.34
CA LYS A 185 -15.84 -2.40 11.19
C LYS A 185 -14.97 -1.26 11.71
N ASP A 186 -15.60 -0.31 12.40
CA ASP A 186 -14.94 0.83 13.06
C ASP A 186 -13.94 1.55 12.13
N ILE A 187 -14.33 1.73 10.87
CA ILE A 187 -13.50 2.34 9.84
C ILE A 187 -13.41 3.84 10.09
N LYS A 188 -12.19 4.36 10.25
CA LYS A 188 -11.92 5.75 10.56
C LYS A 188 -10.89 6.36 9.64
N LYS A 189 -11.08 7.63 9.27
CA LYS A 189 -10.03 8.50 8.73
C LYS A 189 -9.21 8.97 9.92
N GLU A 190 -7.94 8.66 9.91
CA GLU A 190 -6.98 9.02 10.95
C GLU A 190 -6.02 10.11 10.45
N SER A 191 -5.02 10.46 11.24
CA SER A 191 -3.97 11.39 10.90
C SER A 191 -2.59 10.74 11.06
N TYR A 192 -1.55 11.45 10.62
CA TYR A 192 -0.16 11.04 10.79
C TYR A 192 0.13 10.70 12.26
N LEU A 193 0.64 9.50 12.51
CA LEU A 193 0.92 8.94 13.84
C LEU A 193 -0.25 9.00 14.83
N GLN A 194 -1.49 9.05 14.33
CA GLN A 194 -2.70 8.94 15.14
C GLN A 194 -3.47 7.70 14.72
N GLY A 195 -3.96 6.92 15.69
CA GLY A 195 -4.70 5.70 15.42
C GLY A 195 -4.93 4.87 16.67
N ARG A 196 -5.61 3.75 16.48
CA ARG A 196 -6.02 2.82 17.54
C ARG A 196 -4.87 1.96 18.05
N ASP A 197 -4.09 1.41 17.11
CA ASP A 197 -3.01 0.48 17.44
C ASP A 197 -1.64 1.17 17.33
N LYS A 198 -1.05 1.48 18.49
CA LYS A 198 0.26 2.13 18.58
C LYS A 198 1.39 1.39 17.88
N PHE A 199 1.27 0.07 17.71
CA PHE A 199 2.29 -0.72 17.02
C PHE A 199 2.24 -0.55 15.49
N LEU A 200 1.13 -0.04 14.95
CA LEU A 200 0.98 0.28 13.53
C LEU A 200 1.34 1.75 13.21
N LEU A 201 1.63 2.59 14.22
CA LEU A 201 2.00 4.00 14.02
C LEU A 201 3.48 4.12 13.67
N ILE A 202 3.83 3.68 12.45
CA ILE A 202 5.20 3.72 11.90
C ILE A 202 5.25 4.54 10.61
N ASP A 203 4.32 5.48 10.47
CA ASP A 203 4.10 6.30 9.28
C ASP A 203 5.33 7.12 8.89
N THR A 204 5.55 7.32 7.59
CA THR A 204 6.67 8.10 7.05
C THR A 204 6.36 9.59 7.03
N GLU A 205 7.11 10.42 7.78
CA GLU A 205 6.89 11.86 7.93
C GLU A 205 6.83 12.61 6.60
N SER A 206 7.74 12.33 5.68
CA SER A 206 7.80 13.03 4.38
C SER A 206 6.57 12.84 3.49
N ARG A 207 5.70 11.88 3.82
CA ARG A 207 4.43 11.59 3.10
C ARG A 207 3.21 12.17 3.77
N ALA A 208 3.35 12.75 4.97
CA ALA A 208 2.22 13.22 5.79
C ALA A 208 1.35 14.27 5.07
N ILE A 209 1.95 15.12 4.23
CA ILE A 209 1.28 16.21 3.55
C ILE A 209 0.34 15.78 2.41
N GLU A 210 0.45 14.55 1.94
CA GLU A 210 -0.30 14.05 0.77
C GLU A 210 -1.08 12.77 1.04
N SER A 211 -1.03 12.24 2.27
CA SER A 211 -1.53 10.90 2.57
C SER A 211 -2.90 10.89 3.24
N LEU A 212 -3.72 9.96 2.78
CA LEU A 212 -4.90 9.45 3.45
C LEU A 212 -4.48 8.36 4.43
N TYR A 213 -4.94 8.46 5.66
CA TYR A 213 -4.75 7.46 6.71
C TYR A 213 -6.09 6.81 7.04
N VAL A 214 -6.17 5.50 6.93
CA VAL A 214 -7.39 4.75 7.25
C VAL A 214 -7.07 3.60 8.19
N GLU A 215 -7.80 3.49 9.29
CA GLU A 215 -7.80 2.31 10.14
C GLU A 215 -9.16 1.63 10.16
N ALA A 216 -9.14 0.30 10.29
CA ALA A 216 -10.33 -0.51 10.45
C ALA A 216 -10.04 -1.75 11.29
N SER A 217 -11.07 -2.31 11.96
CA SER A 217 -10.97 -3.53 12.75
C SER A 217 -11.76 -4.69 12.13
N LYS A 218 -11.27 -5.90 12.37
CA LYS A 218 -11.99 -7.13 12.05
C LYS A 218 -12.96 -7.51 13.17
#